data_70f1fec059ac0a931163cb5fba831181
#
_entry.id   70f1fec059ac0a931163cb5fba831181
#
_cell.length_a   1.000
_cell.length_b   1.000
_cell.length_c   1.000
_cell.angle_alpha   90.00
_cell.angle_beta   90.00
_cell.angle_gamma   90.00
#
_symmetry.space_group_name_H-M   'P 1'
#
loop_
_entity.id
_entity.type
_entity.pdbx_description
1 polymer ?
#
loop_
_entity_poly.entity_id
_entity_poly.type
_entity_poly.pdbx_seq_one_letter_code
_entity_poly.pdbx_strand_id
1 'polypeptide(L)'
;MSSVAGSQVYTIPLVLSKRQGVNQWFYGSEALRHAEEEEGILVEHLLKLAKDGEPVQIDGTTLDPVALLTLFLKRSLGMLSQMTSTERIGALMITCEELDAGMLEVLTQAVEALHLKTDAVCFQSHRESFYYYNLYQPENLWKQGSVLCEYRDSSIQTYYMECNCHTTPVVTYIEEREFPFPVEKSDEKFLEIVTQLCENRMVSSVYLIGEEFSQEWMKESLRYLCRGRRVFQGNNLFSKGACYSMMERLHPSENGQNHVYLGQDKLKSNIGMKVRRQGEESYQALLDAGINWYEAQNTMEFYLLEGRAVEILITSLTGKGSRIARIVPEELQEGITRLRIQVEMKDETHLQVELEDLGFGSFRTATHHIWKEEIEL
;
A
#
# COMPACT_ATOMS: atom_id res chain seq x y z
N MET A 1 -2.09 -2.49 -16.84
CA MET A 1 -0.73 -2.07 -17.19
C MET A 1 -0.63 -0.92 -18.19
N SER A 2 -1.60 -0.56 -18.96
CA SER A 2 -1.49 0.60 -19.86
C SER A 2 -2.18 1.82 -19.29
N SER A 3 -1.47 2.95 -19.22
CA SER A 3 -2.00 4.27 -18.84
C SER A 3 -2.47 5.09 -20.05
N VAL A 4 -2.22 4.62 -21.26
CA VAL A 4 -2.53 5.35 -22.48
C VAL A 4 -4.01 5.20 -22.82
N ALA A 5 -4.72 6.31 -23.04
CA ALA A 5 -6.12 6.28 -23.45
C ALA A 5 -6.26 5.53 -24.79
N GLY A 6 -7.21 4.59 -24.86
CA GLY A 6 -7.45 3.76 -26.04
C GLY A 6 -6.52 2.55 -26.18
N SER A 7 -5.59 2.33 -25.26
CA SER A 7 -4.78 1.11 -25.23
C SER A 7 -5.54 -0.08 -24.67
N GLN A 8 -5.16 -1.29 -25.07
CA GLN A 8 -5.72 -2.52 -24.51
C GLN A 8 -5.44 -2.58 -23.00
N VAL A 9 -6.45 -2.90 -22.22
CA VAL A 9 -6.32 -3.23 -20.81
C VAL A 9 -5.90 -4.70 -20.71
N TYR A 10 -4.76 -4.95 -20.10
CA TYR A 10 -4.30 -6.32 -19.86
C TYR A 10 -4.85 -6.78 -18.52
N THR A 11 -6.00 -7.43 -18.55
CA THR A 11 -6.53 -8.18 -17.40
C THR A 11 -6.14 -9.63 -17.58
N ILE A 12 -5.42 -10.18 -16.62
CA ILE A 12 -4.94 -11.57 -16.65
C ILE A 12 -5.51 -12.26 -15.42
N PRO A 13 -6.36 -13.30 -15.57
CA PRO A 13 -6.80 -14.11 -14.43
C PRO A 13 -5.61 -14.63 -13.62
N LEU A 14 -5.69 -14.53 -12.29
CA LEU A 14 -4.62 -14.93 -11.38
C LEU A 14 -4.66 -16.45 -11.14
N VAL A 15 -4.44 -17.20 -12.20
CA VAL A 15 -4.51 -18.67 -12.20
C VAL A 15 -3.36 -19.28 -13.00
N LEU A 16 -2.98 -20.48 -12.59
CA LEU A 16 -2.04 -21.33 -13.30
C LEU A 16 -2.71 -22.68 -13.64
N SER A 17 -2.28 -23.33 -14.71
CA SER A 17 -2.62 -24.73 -14.99
C SER A 17 -1.37 -25.49 -15.36
N LYS A 18 -1.20 -26.69 -14.81
CA LYS A 18 -0.11 -27.60 -15.13
C LYS A 18 -0.63 -28.76 -15.96
N ARG A 19 0.04 -29.08 -17.07
CA ARG A 19 -0.26 -30.26 -17.85
C ARG A 19 0.08 -31.54 -17.06
N GLN A 20 -0.85 -32.48 -17.03
CA GLN A 20 -0.66 -33.71 -16.26
C GLN A 20 0.54 -34.50 -16.76
N GLY A 21 1.38 -35.00 -15.88
CA GLY A 21 2.56 -35.80 -16.20
C GLY A 21 3.72 -35.07 -16.90
N VAL A 22 3.59 -33.77 -17.17
CA VAL A 22 4.61 -32.96 -17.86
C VAL A 22 4.86 -31.66 -17.09
N ASN A 23 6.10 -31.19 -17.06
CA ASN A 23 6.44 -29.89 -16.43
C ASN A 23 6.17 -28.73 -17.42
N GLN A 24 4.92 -28.61 -17.84
CA GLN A 24 4.46 -27.50 -18.69
C GLN A 24 3.37 -26.73 -17.97
N TRP A 25 3.53 -25.40 -17.91
CA TRP A 25 2.64 -24.49 -17.19
C TRP A 25 2.03 -23.47 -18.13
N PHE A 26 0.74 -23.24 -17.94
CA PHE A 26 -0.05 -22.19 -18.57
C PHE A 26 -0.48 -21.16 -17.52
N TYR A 27 -0.84 -19.95 -17.92
CA TYR A 27 -1.25 -18.89 -17.01
C TYR A 27 -2.39 -18.04 -17.60
N GLY A 28 -3.16 -17.39 -16.72
CA GLY A 28 -4.25 -16.52 -17.12
C GLY A 28 -5.35 -17.26 -17.90
N SER A 29 -5.90 -16.62 -18.93
CA SER A 29 -6.98 -17.18 -19.74
C SER A 29 -6.57 -18.47 -20.49
N GLU A 30 -5.29 -18.65 -20.77
CA GLU A 30 -4.78 -19.88 -21.37
C GLU A 30 -4.83 -21.04 -20.36
N ALA A 31 -4.56 -20.77 -19.08
CA ALA A 31 -4.66 -21.76 -18.01
C ALA A 31 -6.11 -22.23 -17.81
N LEU A 32 -7.08 -21.31 -17.85
CA LEU A 32 -8.50 -21.65 -17.77
C LEU A 32 -8.93 -22.59 -18.91
N ARG A 33 -8.59 -22.20 -20.16
CA ARG A 33 -8.89 -23.03 -21.33
C ARG A 33 -8.29 -24.44 -21.24
N HIS A 34 -7.00 -24.49 -20.82
CA HIS A 34 -6.29 -25.75 -20.70
C HIS A 34 -6.91 -26.67 -19.62
N ALA A 35 -7.45 -26.09 -18.56
CA ALA A 35 -8.14 -26.85 -17.52
C ALA A 35 -9.53 -27.35 -17.99
N GLU A 36 -10.26 -26.52 -18.78
CA GLU A 36 -11.55 -26.93 -19.38
C GLU A 36 -11.42 -28.09 -20.38
N GLU A 37 -10.31 -28.19 -21.09
CA GLU A 37 -10.00 -29.25 -22.02
C GLU A 37 -9.58 -30.57 -21.32
N GLU A 38 -9.67 -30.63 -19.98
CA GLU A 38 -9.35 -31.80 -19.12
C GLU A 38 -7.88 -32.26 -19.17
N GLU A 39 -7.00 -31.50 -19.78
CA GLU A 39 -5.57 -31.80 -19.85
C GLU A 39 -4.74 -31.14 -18.72
N GLY A 40 -5.34 -30.24 -17.94
CA GLY A 40 -4.65 -29.39 -16.96
C GLY A 40 -5.20 -29.48 -15.54
N ILE A 41 -4.30 -29.43 -14.58
CA ILE A 41 -4.63 -29.27 -13.17
C ILE A 41 -4.59 -27.78 -12.88
N LEU A 42 -5.76 -27.19 -12.58
CA LEU A 42 -5.91 -25.78 -12.29
C LEU A 42 -5.44 -25.44 -10.85
N VAL A 43 -4.75 -24.32 -10.72
CA VAL A 43 -4.37 -23.74 -9.42
C VAL A 43 -4.90 -22.31 -9.38
N GLU A 44 -5.87 -22.10 -8.52
CA GLU A 44 -6.53 -20.82 -8.29
C GLU A 44 -6.10 -20.22 -6.95
N HIS A 45 -6.51 -18.99 -6.66
CA HIS A 45 -6.28 -18.29 -5.39
C HIS A 45 -4.79 -18.21 -4.98
N LEU A 46 -3.89 -17.99 -5.94
CA LEU A 46 -2.43 -18.01 -5.73
C LEU A 46 -1.96 -17.10 -4.59
N LEU A 47 -2.54 -15.90 -4.44
CA LEU A 47 -2.20 -14.99 -3.35
C LEU A 47 -2.59 -15.55 -1.99
N LYS A 48 -3.78 -16.14 -1.88
CA LYS A 48 -4.25 -16.75 -0.65
C LYS A 48 -3.39 -17.96 -0.26
N LEU A 49 -3.17 -18.86 -1.22
CA LEU A 49 -2.31 -20.04 -1.00
C LEU A 49 -0.91 -19.63 -0.53
N ALA A 50 -0.33 -18.60 -1.16
CA ALA A 50 0.99 -18.09 -0.79
C ALA A 50 0.99 -17.47 0.61
N LYS A 51 -0.05 -16.70 0.97
CA LYS A 51 -0.20 -16.08 2.29
C LYS A 51 -0.40 -17.12 3.40
N ASP A 52 -1.23 -18.14 3.13
CA ASP A 52 -1.53 -19.20 4.10
C ASP A 52 -0.38 -20.23 4.20
N GLY A 53 0.58 -20.19 3.27
CA GLY A 53 1.71 -21.11 3.20
C GLY A 53 1.27 -22.55 2.85
N GLU A 54 0.09 -22.71 2.24
CA GLU A 54 -0.48 -24.02 1.94
C GLU A 54 0.19 -24.66 0.71
N PRO A 55 0.93 -25.75 0.87
CA PRO A 55 1.61 -26.40 -0.24
C PRO A 55 0.61 -27.04 -1.21
N VAL A 56 0.84 -26.84 -2.50
CA VAL A 56 0.01 -27.37 -3.57
C VAL A 56 0.51 -28.75 -4.03
N GLN A 57 -0.38 -29.75 -3.99
CA GLN A 57 -0.05 -31.13 -4.41
C GLN A 57 -0.47 -31.34 -5.86
N ILE A 58 0.50 -31.57 -6.76
CA ILE A 58 0.24 -31.85 -8.19
C ILE A 58 1.13 -32.99 -8.65
N ASP A 59 0.55 -34.03 -9.29
CA ASP A 59 1.25 -35.21 -9.81
C ASP A 59 2.19 -35.88 -8.77
N GLY A 60 1.77 -35.91 -7.49
CA GLY A 60 2.55 -36.49 -6.40
C GLY A 60 3.75 -35.59 -5.98
N THR A 61 3.85 -34.38 -6.51
CA THR A 61 4.90 -33.40 -6.13
C THR A 61 4.28 -32.30 -5.29
N THR A 62 4.94 -31.95 -4.20
CA THR A 62 4.61 -30.82 -3.35
C THR A 62 5.27 -29.57 -3.92
N LEU A 63 4.46 -28.55 -4.21
CA LEU A 63 4.91 -27.30 -4.78
C LEU A 63 4.76 -26.16 -3.77
N ASP A 64 5.75 -25.28 -3.71
CA ASP A 64 5.74 -24.08 -2.89
C ASP A 64 4.79 -23.04 -3.54
N PRO A 65 3.78 -22.53 -2.79
CA PRO A 65 2.83 -21.56 -3.32
C PRO A 65 3.47 -20.21 -3.66
N VAL A 66 4.53 -19.77 -2.96
CA VAL A 66 5.27 -18.56 -3.33
C VAL A 66 5.98 -18.72 -4.67
N ALA A 67 6.55 -19.91 -4.92
CA ALA A 67 7.16 -20.20 -6.23
C ALA A 67 6.12 -20.20 -7.38
N LEU A 68 4.89 -20.66 -7.12
CA LEU A 68 3.79 -20.59 -8.09
C LEU A 68 3.37 -19.13 -8.36
N LEU A 69 3.23 -18.31 -7.33
CA LEU A 69 2.96 -16.87 -7.48
C LEU A 69 4.10 -16.18 -8.27
N THR A 70 5.35 -16.52 -7.95
CA THR A 70 6.54 -16.02 -8.68
C THR A 70 6.48 -16.40 -10.15
N LEU A 71 6.10 -17.64 -10.48
CA LEU A 71 5.95 -18.09 -11.86
C LEU A 71 4.89 -17.28 -12.60
N PHE A 72 3.74 -17.03 -11.97
CA PHE A 72 2.67 -16.20 -12.53
C PHE A 72 3.17 -14.78 -12.79
N LEU A 73 3.80 -14.12 -11.79
CA LEU A 73 4.35 -12.77 -11.93
C LEU A 73 5.40 -12.69 -13.04
N LYS A 74 6.29 -13.67 -13.12
CA LYS A 74 7.30 -13.75 -14.19
C LYS A 74 6.66 -13.82 -15.59
N ARG A 75 5.63 -14.62 -15.74
CA ARG A 75 4.90 -14.76 -17.01
C ARG A 75 4.16 -13.47 -17.37
N SER A 76 3.49 -12.86 -16.39
CA SER A 76 2.76 -11.61 -16.57
C SER A 76 3.69 -10.44 -16.95
N LEU A 77 4.83 -10.32 -16.29
CA LEU A 77 5.85 -9.32 -16.63
C LEU A 77 6.50 -9.61 -18.00
N GLY A 78 6.62 -10.89 -18.37
CA GLY A 78 7.13 -11.29 -19.67
C GLY A 78 6.32 -10.76 -20.86
N MET A 79 5.02 -10.47 -20.67
CA MET A 79 4.20 -9.82 -21.72
C MET A 79 4.70 -8.40 -22.06
N LEU A 80 5.37 -7.74 -21.14
CA LEU A 80 5.99 -6.42 -21.39
C LEU A 80 7.20 -6.51 -22.31
N SER A 81 7.77 -7.70 -22.50
CA SER A 81 8.96 -7.90 -23.35
C SER A 81 8.75 -7.53 -24.81
N GLN A 82 7.50 -7.48 -25.28
CA GLN A 82 7.16 -6.97 -26.61
C GLN A 82 7.30 -5.44 -26.71
N MET A 83 7.23 -4.73 -25.59
CA MET A 83 7.30 -3.27 -25.54
C MET A 83 8.63 -2.79 -24.95
N THR A 84 9.15 -3.50 -23.94
CA THR A 84 10.41 -3.20 -23.26
C THR A 84 11.00 -4.46 -22.64
N SER A 85 12.32 -4.50 -22.46
CA SER A 85 12.94 -5.59 -21.68
C SER A 85 12.54 -5.49 -20.22
N THR A 86 12.13 -6.61 -19.60
CA THR A 86 11.87 -6.67 -18.15
C THR A 86 13.10 -6.33 -17.32
N GLU A 87 14.31 -6.51 -17.89
CA GLU A 87 15.58 -6.12 -17.26
C GLU A 87 15.79 -4.60 -17.21
N ARG A 88 14.96 -3.81 -17.88
CA ARG A 88 15.01 -2.34 -17.94
C ARG A 88 13.85 -1.66 -17.22
N ILE A 89 13.09 -2.39 -16.41
CA ILE A 89 12.06 -1.78 -15.57
C ILE A 89 12.76 -0.95 -14.50
N GLY A 90 12.65 0.38 -14.58
CA GLY A 90 13.26 1.29 -13.61
C GLY A 90 12.62 1.19 -12.23
N ALA A 91 11.29 1.04 -12.17
CA ALA A 91 10.56 0.89 -10.92
C ALA A 91 9.32 0.02 -11.11
N LEU A 92 8.93 -0.72 -10.08
CA LEU A 92 7.77 -1.59 -10.04
C LEU A 92 6.92 -1.27 -8.81
N MET A 93 5.64 -0.98 -9.02
CA MET A 93 4.64 -0.90 -7.96
C MET A 93 3.68 -2.08 -8.07
N ILE A 94 3.57 -2.85 -7.00
CA ILE A 94 2.56 -3.92 -6.87
C ILE A 94 1.47 -3.42 -5.95
N THR A 95 0.22 -3.53 -6.39
CA THR A 95 -0.94 -3.17 -5.57
C THR A 95 -1.82 -4.40 -5.36
N CYS A 96 -2.31 -4.57 -4.14
CA CYS A 96 -3.23 -5.64 -3.75
C CYS A 96 -4.36 -5.07 -2.87
N GLU A 97 -5.37 -5.86 -2.63
CA GLU A 97 -6.52 -5.45 -1.84
C GLU A 97 -6.12 -5.13 -0.39
N GLU A 98 -5.50 -6.08 0.27
CA GLU A 98 -4.98 -5.96 1.62
C GLU A 98 -3.46 -6.17 1.63
N LEU A 99 -2.77 -5.32 2.35
CA LEU A 99 -1.31 -5.35 2.51
C LEU A 99 -0.97 -5.39 4.00
N ASP A 100 -1.10 -6.56 4.59
CA ASP A 100 -0.60 -6.83 5.94
C ASP A 100 0.84 -7.39 5.92
N ALA A 101 1.40 -7.62 7.09
CA ALA A 101 2.77 -8.11 7.22
C ALA A 101 3.01 -9.45 6.48
N GLY A 102 2.03 -10.38 6.53
CA GLY A 102 2.14 -11.66 5.85
C GLY A 102 2.10 -11.53 4.33
N MET A 103 1.21 -10.70 3.79
CA MET A 103 1.17 -10.43 2.35
C MET A 103 2.42 -9.71 1.87
N LEU A 104 2.93 -8.77 2.67
CA LEU A 104 4.17 -8.05 2.36
C LEU A 104 5.37 -9.01 2.28
N GLU A 105 5.48 -9.94 3.22
CA GLU A 105 6.53 -10.96 3.22
C GLU A 105 6.44 -11.85 1.96
N VAL A 106 5.26 -12.34 1.62
CA VAL A 106 5.01 -13.16 0.41
C VAL A 106 5.39 -12.42 -0.85
N LEU A 107 4.94 -11.17 -1.00
CA LEU A 107 5.24 -10.37 -2.19
C LEU A 107 6.72 -10.03 -2.29
N THR A 108 7.39 -9.77 -1.16
CA THR A 108 8.83 -9.51 -1.10
C THR A 108 9.60 -10.75 -1.57
N GLN A 109 9.31 -11.94 -1.02
CA GLN A 109 9.93 -13.19 -1.42
C GLN A 109 9.70 -13.50 -2.91
N ALA A 110 8.48 -13.29 -3.40
CA ALA A 110 8.15 -13.52 -4.81
C ALA A 110 8.94 -12.58 -5.74
N VAL A 111 9.07 -11.30 -5.38
CA VAL A 111 9.82 -10.32 -6.17
C VAL A 111 11.33 -10.58 -6.13
N GLU A 112 11.89 -10.91 -4.99
CA GLU A 112 13.31 -11.29 -4.88
C GLU A 112 13.64 -12.49 -5.78
N ALA A 113 12.75 -13.49 -5.82
CA ALA A 113 12.91 -14.67 -6.68
C ALA A 113 12.79 -14.36 -8.19
N LEU A 114 12.22 -13.21 -8.57
CA LEU A 114 12.20 -12.74 -9.97
C LEU A 114 13.55 -12.25 -10.45
N HIS A 115 14.45 -11.87 -9.56
CA HIS A 115 15.78 -11.28 -9.87
C HIS A 115 15.71 -10.14 -10.89
N LEU A 116 14.72 -9.24 -10.73
CA LEU A 116 14.55 -8.09 -11.62
C LEU A 116 15.70 -7.11 -11.43
N LYS A 117 16.22 -6.58 -12.54
CA LYS A 117 17.14 -5.44 -12.50
C LYS A 117 16.31 -4.16 -12.47
N THR A 118 15.90 -3.76 -11.29
CA THR A 118 15.09 -2.57 -11.05
C THR A 118 15.66 -1.80 -9.86
N ASP A 119 15.55 -0.48 -9.90
CA ASP A 119 16.08 0.40 -8.86
C ASP A 119 15.13 0.50 -7.65
N ALA A 120 13.83 0.25 -7.87
CA ALA A 120 12.81 0.33 -6.83
C ALA A 120 11.68 -0.68 -7.05
N VAL A 121 11.33 -1.39 -5.99
CA VAL A 121 10.08 -2.16 -5.89
C VAL A 121 9.34 -1.68 -4.67
N CYS A 122 8.07 -1.31 -4.87
CA CYS A 122 7.19 -0.82 -3.82
C CYS A 122 5.88 -1.59 -3.84
N PHE A 123 5.23 -1.60 -2.68
CA PHE A 123 3.94 -2.23 -2.47
C PHE A 123 2.94 -1.20 -1.97
N GLN A 124 1.67 -1.37 -2.28
CA GLN A 124 0.60 -0.53 -1.74
C GLN A 124 -0.75 -1.23 -1.79
N SER A 125 -1.71 -0.75 -0.99
CA SER A 125 -3.09 -1.23 -1.00
C SER A 125 -3.89 -0.66 -2.17
N HIS A 126 -5.03 -1.30 -2.50
CA HIS A 126 -6.01 -0.76 -3.45
C HIS A 126 -6.55 0.60 -2.99
N ARG A 127 -6.68 0.82 -1.68
CA ARG A 127 -7.07 2.12 -1.09
C ARG A 127 -6.07 3.21 -1.43
N GLU A 128 -4.80 2.95 -1.26
CA GLU A 128 -3.74 3.89 -1.63
C GLU A 128 -3.69 4.14 -3.13
N SER A 129 -3.92 3.10 -3.94
CA SER A 129 -4.04 3.24 -5.40
C SER A 129 -5.22 4.13 -5.79
N PHE A 130 -6.36 4.01 -5.11
CA PHE A 130 -7.52 4.87 -5.33
C PHE A 130 -7.23 6.33 -4.95
N TYR A 131 -6.52 6.57 -3.85
CA TYR A 131 -6.06 7.90 -3.47
C TYR A 131 -5.19 8.53 -4.56
N TYR A 132 -4.13 7.87 -4.99
CA TYR A 132 -3.23 8.41 -6.03
C TYR A 132 -3.92 8.55 -7.39
N TYR A 133 -4.86 7.68 -7.71
CA TYR A 133 -5.65 7.85 -8.92
C TYR A 133 -6.41 9.17 -8.89
N ASN A 134 -7.08 9.50 -7.79
CA ASN A 134 -7.81 10.76 -7.63
C ASN A 134 -6.88 11.97 -7.64
N LEU A 135 -5.75 11.91 -6.95
CA LEU A 135 -4.78 13.01 -6.84
C LEU A 135 -4.31 13.50 -8.23
N TYR A 136 -4.26 12.61 -9.21
CA TYR A 136 -3.90 12.90 -10.61
C TYR A 136 -5.10 13.26 -11.51
N GLN A 137 -6.31 13.30 -10.96
CA GLN A 137 -7.47 13.83 -11.65
C GLN A 137 -7.63 15.33 -11.36
N PRO A 138 -8.42 16.07 -12.17
CA PRO A 138 -8.81 17.43 -11.85
C PRO A 138 -9.45 17.54 -10.46
N GLU A 139 -9.04 18.51 -9.65
CA GLU A 139 -9.47 18.66 -8.25
C GLU A 139 -11.00 18.68 -8.07
N ASN A 140 -11.73 19.24 -9.03
CA ASN A 140 -13.19 19.28 -9.00
C ASN A 140 -13.86 17.90 -9.07
N LEU A 141 -13.11 16.83 -9.34
CA LEU A 141 -13.61 15.46 -9.33
C LEU A 141 -13.50 14.78 -7.96
N TRP A 142 -12.62 15.23 -7.07
CA TRP A 142 -12.35 14.52 -5.83
C TRP A 142 -12.30 15.38 -4.56
N LYS A 143 -12.11 16.70 -4.68
CA LYS A 143 -11.92 17.58 -3.52
C LYS A 143 -13.13 17.61 -2.55
N GLN A 144 -14.33 17.42 -3.05
CA GLN A 144 -15.56 17.30 -2.25
C GLN A 144 -15.95 15.84 -1.96
N GLY A 145 -15.06 14.91 -2.19
CA GLY A 145 -15.28 13.49 -2.03
C GLY A 145 -15.46 12.75 -3.36
N SER A 146 -15.00 11.51 -3.36
CA SER A 146 -15.20 10.58 -4.48
C SER A 146 -15.54 9.18 -3.96
N VAL A 147 -16.30 8.43 -4.74
CA VAL A 147 -16.73 7.07 -4.43
C VAL A 147 -16.20 6.12 -5.49
N LEU A 148 -15.72 4.97 -5.06
CA LEU A 148 -15.44 3.83 -5.93
C LEU A 148 -16.35 2.67 -5.51
N CYS A 149 -17.01 2.05 -6.48
CA CYS A 149 -17.73 0.79 -6.30
C CYS A 149 -17.03 -0.28 -7.14
N GLU A 150 -16.60 -1.34 -6.49
CA GLU A 150 -16.01 -2.52 -7.11
C GLU A 150 -17.00 -3.68 -7.04
N TYR A 151 -17.37 -4.21 -8.20
CA TYR A 151 -18.23 -5.38 -8.25
C TYR A 151 -17.39 -6.64 -8.00
N ARG A 152 -17.84 -7.47 -7.07
CA ARG A 152 -17.29 -8.78 -6.74
C ARG A 152 -18.38 -9.84 -6.93
N ASP A 153 -18.01 -11.10 -6.92
CA ASP A 153 -18.90 -12.22 -7.22
C ASP A 153 -20.26 -12.17 -6.49
N SER A 154 -20.25 -11.81 -5.21
CA SER A 154 -21.45 -11.78 -4.35
C SER A 154 -21.58 -10.52 -3.50
N SER A 155 -20.77 -9.48 -3.79
CA SER A 155 -20.76 -8.24 -3.04
C SER A 155 -20.35 -7.05 -3.89
N ILE A 156 -20.62 -5.86 -3.38
CA ILE A 156 -20.05 -4.61 -3.88
C ILE A 156 -19.18 -4.03 -2.79
N GLN A 157 -17.88 -4.00 -3.05
CA GLN A 157 -16.92 -3.29 -2.22
C GLN A 157 -16.93 -1.81 -2.58
N THR A 158 -16.98 -0.94 -1.58
CA THR A 158 -17.07 0.50 -1.78
C THR A 158 -15.98 1.22 -1.02
N TYR A 159 -15.47 2.29 -1.63
CA TYR A 159 -14.46 3.16 -1.05
C TYR A 159 -14.95 4.60 -1.16
N TYR A 160 -15.08 5.29 -0.04
CA TYR A 160 -15.41 6.72 0.00
C TYR A 160 -14.18 7.50 0.44
N MET A 161 -13.67 8.33 -0.46
CA MET A 161 -12.53 9.21 -0.20
C MET A 161 -13.01 10.59 0.22
N GLU A 162 -12.49 11.09 1.34
CA GLU A 162 -12.77 12.41 1.90
C GLU A 162 -11.48 13.14 2.22
N CYS A 163 -11.44 14.46 1.92
CA CYS A 163 -10.31 15.33 2.18
C CYS A 163 -10.63 16.32 3.29
N ASN A 164 -9.81 16.34 4.35
CA ASN A 164 -9.86 17.36 5.38
C ASN A 164 -9.00 18.56 4.97
N CYS A 165 -9.64 19.55 4.37
CA CYS A 165 -8.98 20.79 3.92
C CYS A 165 -8.64 21.77 5.05
N HIS A 166 -8.91 21.46 6.32
CA HIS A 166 -8.58 22.30 7.47
C HIS A 166 -7.19 22.02 8.04
N THR A 167 -6.47 21.05 7.48
CA THR A 167 -5.12 20.67 7.89
C THR A 167 -4.08 21.06 6.82
N THR A 168 -2.83 21.23 7.24
CA THR A 168 -1.68 21.41 6.35
C THR A 168 -0.61 20.41 6.75
N PRO A 169 -0.30 19.42 5.92
CA PRO A 169 -0.93 19.10 4.63
C PRO A 169 -2.41 18.70 4.76
N VAL A 170 -3.13 18.72 3.64
CA VAL A 170 -4.52 18.24 3.55
C VAL A 170 -4.52 16.74 3.81
N VAL A 171 -5.27 16.31 4.82
CA VAL A 171 -5.36 14.89 5.18
C VAL A 171 -6.52 14.25 4.44
N THR A 172 -6.23 13.13 3.78
CA THR A 172 -7.23 12.34 3.05
C THR A 172 -7.46 11.01 3.76
N TYR A 173 -8.72 10.67 3.92
CA TYR A 173 -9.18 9.38 4.47
C TYR A 173 -10.00 8.62 3.44
N ILE A 174 -9.98 7.28 3.54
CA ILE A 174 -10.82 6.41 2.74
C ILE A 174 -11.58 5.50 3.71
N GLU A 175 -12.90 5.63 3.69
CA GLU A 175 -13.82 4.71 4.37
C GLU A 175 -14.16 3.58 3.41
N GLU A 176 -14.13 2.37 3.91
CA GLU A 176 -14.40 1.15 3.17
C GLU A 176 -15.65 0.45 3.73
N ARG A 177 -16.50 -0.03 2.84
CA ARG A 177 -17.67 -0.83 3.21
C ARG A 177 -17.93 -1.89 2.16
N GLU A 178 -18.31 -3.06 2.62
CA GLU A 178 -18.76 -4.14 1.77
C GLU A 178 -20.28 -4.31 1.91
N PHE A 179 -20.96 -4.43 0.77
CA PHE A 179 -22.40 -4.65 0.71
C PHE A 179 -22.68 -6.00 0.03
N PRO A 180 -23.42 -6.91 0.67
CA PRO A 180 -23.88 -8.11 0.00
C PRO A 180 -24.70 -7.76 -1.24
N PHE A 181 -24.38 -8.38 -2.37
CA PHE A 181 -25.07 -8.13 -3.62
C PHE A 181 -25.46 -9.45 -4.30
N PRO A 182 -26.73 -9.59 -4.77
CA PRO A 182 -27.18 -10.85 -5.34
C PRO A 182 -26.48 -11.15 -6.67
N VAL A 183 -26.24 -12.42 -6.93
CA VAL A 183 -25.69 -12.91 -8.20
C VAL A 183 -26.60 -12.51 -9.38
N GLU A 184 -27.91 -12.52 -9.17
CA GLU A 184 -28.89 -11.94 -10.09
C GLU A 184 -28.89 -10.42 -9.91
N LYS A 185 -28.19 -9.73 -10.80
CA LYS A 185 -27.99 -8.27 -10.75
C LYS A 185 -29.30 -7.51 -10.57
N SER A 186 -29.40 -6.70 -9.54
CA SER A 186 -30.60 -5.89 -9.21
C SER A 186 -30.29 -4.42 -9.19
N ASP A 187 -30.87 -3.64 -10.11
CA ASP A 187 -30.77 -2.18 -10.13
C ASP A 187 -31.35 -1.53 -8.87
N GLU A 188 -32.46 -2.08 -8.33
CA GLU A 188 -33.08 -1.62 -7.10
C GLU A 188 -32.11 -1.77 -5.91
N LYS A 189 -31.45 -2.92 -5.79
CA LYS A 189 -30.50 -3.17 -4.71
C LYS A 189 -29.25 -2.29 -4.82
N PHE A 190 -28.77 -2.08 -6.04
CA PHE A 190 -27.65 -1.17 -6.26
C PHE A 190 -28.04 0.29 -5.99
N LEU A 191 -29.26 0.68 -6.33
CA LEU A 191 -29.79 2.01 -6.01
C LEU A 191 -29.85 2.24 -4.49
N GLU A 192 -30.25 1.26 -3.70
CA GLU A 192 -30.20 1.32 -2.22
C GLU A 192 -28.76 1.59 -1.73
N ILE A 193 -27.79 0.81 -2.23
CA ILE A 193 -26.37 0.93 -1.86
C ILE A 193 -25.84 2.33 -2.20
N VAL A 194 -26.00 2.80 -3.43
CA VAL A 194 -25.47 4.10 -3.84
C VAL A 194 -26.20 5.28 -3.18
N THR A 195 -27.49 5.10 -2.82
CA THR A 195 -28.23 6.09 -2.05
C THR A 195 -27.62 6.21 -0.65
N GLN A 196 -27.42 5.11 0.04
CA GLN A 196 -26.79 5.08 1.35
C GLN A 196 -25.37 5.67 1.34
N LEU A 197 -24.60 5.38 0.30
CA LEU A 197 -23.24 5.93 0.14
C LEU A 197 -23.21 7.44 -0.05
N CYS A 198 -24.18 7.98 -0.76
CA CYS A 198 -24.24 9.41 -1.09
C CYS A 198 -25.08 10.23 -0.08
N GLU A 199 -25.80 9.58 0.82
CA GLU A 199 -26.64 10.26 1.81
C GLU A 199 -25.77 11.05 2.80
N ASN A 200 -26.09 12.33 2.97
CA ASN A 200 -25.36 13.27 3.83
C ASN A 200 -23.86 13.42 3.50
N ARG A 201 -23.45 13.08 2.28
CA ARG A 201 -22.07 13.20 1.80
C ARG A 201 -22.00 14.04 0.53
N MET A 202 -20.95 14.85 0.45
CA MET A 202 -20.62 15.53 -0.80
C MET A 202 -19.80 14.57 -1.67
N VAL A 203 -20.32 14.23 -2.83
CA VAL A 203 -19.67 13.32 -3.79
C VAL A 203 -19.61 13.98 -5.15
N SER A 204 -18.41 14.25 -5.64
CA SER A 204 -18.17 14.87 -6.95
C SER A 204 -18.11 13.85 -8.08
N SER A 205 -17.50 12.70 -7.81
CA SER A 205 -17.34 11.62 -8.80
C SER A 205 -17.62 10.24 -8.21
N VAL A 206 -18.05 9.35 -9.09
CA VAL A 206 -18.25 7.93 -8.79
C VAL A 206 -17.55 7.11 -9.85
N TYR A 207 -16.76 6.14 -9.40
CA TYR A 207 -16.06 5.20 -10.26
C TYR A 207 -16.66 3.81 -10.08
N LEU A 208 -16.94 3.15 -11.19
CA LEU A 208 -17.50 1.80 -11.24
C LEU A 208 -16.47 0.88 -11.89
N ILE A 209 -15.98 -0.12 -11.15
CA ILE A 209 -15.02 -1.11 -11.64
C ILE A 209 -15.58 -2.53 -11.49
N GLY A 210 -15.32 -3.36 -12.48
CA GLY A 210 -15.85 -4.70 -12.66
C GLY A 210 -16.57 -4.83 -14.01
N GLU A 211 -16.40 -5.95 -14.67
CA GLU A 211 -16.99 -6.21 -16.00
C GLU A 211 -18.52 -6.19 -15.97
N GLU A 212 -19.10 -6.54 -14.83
CA GLU A 212 -20.53 -6.60 -14.59
C GLU A 212 -21.20 -5.23 -14.69
N PHE A 213 -20.50 -4.14 -14.37
CA PHE A 213 -20.99 -2.79 -14.54
C PHE A 213 -21.06 -2.37 -16.02
N SER A 214 -20.46 -3.07 -16.94
CA SER A 214 -20.56 -2.80 -18.38
C SER A 214 -21.90 -3.24 -19.01
N GLN A 215 -22.75 -3.95 -18.25
CA GLN A 215 -24.03 -4.47 -18.72
C GLN A 215 -25.17 -3.47 -18.45
N GLU A 216 -26.23 -3.53 -19.25
CA GLU A 216 -27.34 -2.57 -19.22
C GLU A 216 -28.39 -2.84 -18.12
N TRP A 217 -27.99 -3.28 -16.93
CA TRP A 217 -28.93 -3.54 -15.83
C TRP A 217 -29.15 -2.32 -14.90
N MET A 218 -28.23 -1.36 -14.88
CA MET A 218 -28.22 -0.20 -13.99
C MET A 218 -28.92 1.02 -14.64
N LYS A 219 -30.21 1.11 -14.61
CA LYS A 219 -30.94 2.25 -15.21
C LYS A 219 -31.25 3.35 -14.19
N GLU A 220 -31.92 3.02 -13.11
CA GLU A 220 -32.32 4.00 -12.09
C GLU A 220 -31.15 4.40 -11.21
N SER A 221 -30.27 3.46 -10.86
CA SER A 221 -29.05 3.75 -10.11
C SER A 221 -28.12 4.70 -10.88
N LEU A 222 -27.89 4.49 -12.18
CA LEU A 222 -27.10 5.42 -13.00
C LEU A 222 -27.78 6.79 -13.11
N ARG A 223 -29.10 6.84 -13.27
CA ARG A 223 -29.84 8.10 -13.28
C ARG A 223 -29.68 8.86 -11.97
N TYR A 224 -29.70 8.16 -10.83
CA TYR A 224 -29.45 8.73 -9.51
C TYR A 224 -28.00 9.23 -9.37
N LEU A 225 -27.03 8.42 -9.74
CA LEU A 225 -25.62 8.75 -9.65
C LEU A 225 -25.24 9.95 -10.51
N CYS A 226 -25.79 10.07 -11.72
CA CYS A 226 -25.51 11.19 -12.65
C CYS A 226 -26.15 12.51 -12.23
N ARG A 227 -26.97 12.57 -11.17
CA ARG A 227 -27.53 13.83 -10.66
C ARG A 227 -26.48 14.63 -9.90
N GLY A 228 -25.82 15.54 -10.60
CA GLY A 228 -24.81 16.45 -10.02
C GLY A 228 -23.45 15.82 -9.75
N ARG A 229 -23.22 14.60 -10.22
CA ARG A 229 -21.95 13.85 -10.07
C ARG A 229 -21.45 13.41 -11.44
N ARG A 230 -20.16 13.17 -11.55
CA ARG A 230 -19.56 12.52 -12.73
C ARG A 230 -19.37 11.04 -12.46
N VAL A 231 -19.87 10.20 -13.36
CA VAL A 231 -19.77 8.74 -13.25
C VAL A 231 -18.79 8.23 -14.30
N PHE A 232 -17.85 7.44 -13.87
CA PHE A 232 -16.83 6.83 -14.72
C PHE A 232 -16.88 5.32 -14.57
N GLN A 233 -16.62 4.61 -15.66
CA GLN A 233 -16.54 3.16 -15.68
C GLN A 233 -15.21 2.73 -16.29
N GLY A 234 -14.58 1.71 -15.71
CA GLY A 234 -13.32 1.18 -16.22
C GLY A 234 -12.67 0.20 -15.24
N ASN A 235 -11.78 -0.65 -15.74
CA ASN A 235 -11.23 -1.77 -14.97
C ASN A 235 -9.76 -1.61 -14.60
N ASN A 236 -9.13 -0.47 -14.85
CA ASN A 236 -7.70 -0.28 -14.62
C ASN A 236 -7.36 0.83 -13.61
N LEU A 237 -8.32 1.19 -12.76
CA LEU A 237 -8.16 2.28 -11.80
C LEU A 237 -7.01 2.02 -10.83
N PHE A 238 -6.97 0.85 -10.20
CA PHE A 238 -5.94 0.51 -9.23
C PHE A 238 -4.53 0.46 -9.87
N SER A 239 -4.40 -0.14 -11.05
CA SER A 239 -3.11 -0.18 -11.74
C SER A 239 -2.63 1.20 -12.22
N LYS A 240 -3.55 2.10 -12.59
CA LYS A 240 -3.22 3.50 -12.89
C LYS A 240 -2.81 4.25 -11.62
N GLY A 241 -3.57 4.09 -10.53
CA GLY A 241 -3.24 4.68 -9.25
C GLY A 241 -1.87 4.23 -8.72
N ALA A 242 -1.55 2.94 -8.87
CA ALA A 242 -0.24 2.39 -8.55
C ALA A 242 0.88 3.04 -9.40
N CYS A 243 0.63 3.25 -10.69
CA CYS A 243 1.57 3.94 -11.57
C CYS A 243 1.77 5.41 -11.13
N TYR A 244 0.70 6.13 -10.81
CA TYR A 244 0.77 7.51 -10.33
C TYR A 244 1.48 7.61 -8.98
N SER A 245 1.25 6.68 -8.06
CA SER A 245 1.98 6.58 -6.80
C SER A 245 3.49 6.43 -7.03
N MET A 246 3.90 5.56 -7.94
CA MET A 246 5.33 5.40 -8.27
C MET A 246 5.90 6.68 -8.90
N MET A 247 5.13 7.35 -9.77
CA MET A 247 5.56 8.64 -10.34
C MET A 247 5.74 9.70 -9.26
N GLU A 248 4.84 9.76 -8.28
CA GLU A 248 4.91 10.69 -7.16
C GLU A 248 6.12 10.43 -6.27
N ARG A 249 6.46 9.16 -6.02
CA ARG A 249 7.66 8.77 -5.25
C ARG A 249 8.97 9.14 -5.97
N LEU A 250 9.02 9.00 -7.29
CA LEU A 250 10.21 9.31 -8.08
C LEU A 250 10.34 10.82 -8.37
N HIS A 251 9.21 11.49 -8.56
CA HIS A 251 9.12 12.90 -8.94
C HIS A 251 7.97 13.58 -8.19
N PRO A 252 8.18 13.96 -6.90
CA PRO A 252 7.15 14.55 -6.07
C PRO A 252 6.55 15.82 -6.70
N SER A 253 5.22 15.85 -6.86
CA SER A 253 4.49 17.01 -7.34
C SER A 253 4.15 17.96 -6.19
N GLU A 254 3.85 19.23 -6.51
CA GLU A 254 3.36 20.18 -5.51
C GLU A 254 2.04 19.69 -4.87
N ASN A 255 1.17 19.09 -5.67
CA ASN A 255 -0.09 18.55 -5.18
C ASN A 255 0.14 17.36 -4.22
N GLY A 256 1.06 16.46 -4.55
CA GLY A 256 1.46 15.35 -3.68
C GLY A 256 2.07 15.80 -2.35
N GLN A 257 2.88 16.85 -2.37
CA GLN A 257 3.47 17.42 -1.15
C GLN A 257 2.43 18.10 -0.25
N ASN A 258 1.36 18.63 -0.82
CA ASN A 258 0.30 19.32 -0.08
C ASN A 258 -0.81 18.39 0.43
N HIS A 259 -0.80 17.12 0.07
CA HIS A 259 -1.80 16.13 0.46
C HIS A 259 -1.14 14.90 1.08
N VAL A 260 -1.78 14.33 2.09
CA VAL A 260 -1.33 13.09 2.73
C VAL A 260 -2.49 12.12 2.90
N TYR A 261 -2.29 10.88 2.51
CA TYR A 261 -3.23 9.78 2.77
C TYR A 261 -2.88 9.12 4.10
N LEU A 262 -3.87 9.02 5.00
CA LEU A 262 -3.73 8.35 6.29
C LEU A 262 -4.62 7.10 6.36
N GLY A 263 -4.24 6.07 5.61
CA GLY A 263 -4.85 4.75 5.68
C GLY A 263 -4.41 3.94 6.91
N GLN A 264 -4.87 2.70 6.99
CA GLN A 264 -4.49 1.78 8.07
C GLN A 264 -3.00 1.42 8.01
N ASP A 265 -2.48 1.27 6.80
CA ASP A 265 -1.10 0.96 6.45
C ASP A 265 -0.13 2.16 6.59
N LYS A 266 -0.63 3.32 7.06
CA LYS A 266 0.17 4.55 7.19
C LYS A 266 0.48 4.90 8.62
N LEU A 267 1.70 5.39 8.85
CA LEU A 267 2.09 6.03 10.10
C LEU A 267 1.24 7.29 10.32
N LYS A 268 0.53 7.36 11.45
CA LYS A 268 -0.43 8.44 11.78
C LYS A 268 0.18 9.57 12.59
N SER A 269 1.45 9.44 12.96
CA SER A 269 2.15 10.39 13.82
C SER A 269 3.50 10.76 13.22
N ASN A 270 3.87 12.03 13.32
CA ASN A 270 5.25 12.45 13.14
C ASN A 270 6.05 12.06 14.39
N ILE A 271 7.21 11.46 14.19
CA ILE A 271 8.12 11.02 15.23
C ILE A 271 9.43 11.78 15.05
N GLY A 272 9.91 12.40 16.10
CA GLY A 272 11.15 13.18 16.03
C GLY A 272 11.68 13.50 17.39
N MET A 273 12.67 14.35 17.44
CA MET A 273 13.29 14.78 18.69
C MET A 273 13.68 16.27 18.65
N LYS A 274 13.72 16.89 19.82
CA LYS A 274 14.29 18.21 19.95
C LYS A 274 15.81 18.10 19.98
N VAL A 275 16.45 18.84 19.11
CA VAL A 275 17.90 18.89 19.00
C VAL A 275 18.38 20.33 19.09
N ARG A 276 19.62 20.52 19.52
CA ARG A 276 20.27 21.84 19.50
C ARG A 276 21.24 21.89 18.32
N ARG A 277 21.00 22.79 17.38
CA ARG A 277 21.88 23.05 16.23
C ARG A 277 22.42 24.49 16.34
N GLN A 278 23.73 24.64 16.32
CA GLN A 278 24.40 25.95 16.42
C GLN A 278 23.92 26.79 17.60
N GLY A 279 23.52 26.14 18.71
CA GLY A 279 23.05 26.82 19.93
C GLY A 279 21.53 27.06 19.98
N GLU A 280 20.80 26.85 18.88
CA GLU A 280 19.34 27.03 18.80
C GLU A 280 18.62 25.69 18.87
N GLU A 281 17.46 25.68 19.54
CA GLU A 281 16.57 24.51 19.55
C GLU A 281 15.89 24.34 18.19
N SER A 282 15.89 23.14 17.67
CA SER A 282 15.20 22.77 16.44
C SER A 282 14.56 21.39 16.56
N TYR A 283 13.56 21.13 15.72
CA TYR A 283 12.98 19.80 15.58
C TYR A 283 13.77 18.98 14.55
N GLN A 284 14.10 17.75 14.90
CA GLN A 284 14.68 16.77 13.99
C GLN A 284 13.66 15.67 13.77
N ALA A 285 13.12 15.57 12.56
CA ALA A 285 12.27 14.44 12.17
C ALA A 285 13.07 13.15 12.15
N LEU A 286 12.51 12.09 12.69
CA LEU A 286 12.96 10.70 12.58
C LEU A 286 12.09 9.95 11.57
N LEU A 287 10.77 10.01 11.75
CA LEU A 287 9.80 9.43 10.81
C LEU A 287 8.66 10.43 10.58
N ASP A 288 8.21 10.53 9.34
CA ASP A 288 7.11 11.41 8.97
C ASP A 288 5.80 10.63 8.86
N ALA A 289 4.70 11.23 9.33
CA ALA A 289 3.37 10.67 9.13
C ALA A 289 3.02 10.57 7.63
N GLY A 290 2.23 9.55 7.27
CA GLY A 290 1.82 9.30 5.89
C GLY A 290 2.72 8.32 5.12
N ILE A 291 3.92 7.99 5.66
CA ILE A 291 4.71 6.89 5.11
C ILE A 291 4.10 5.53 5.49
N ASN A 292 4.34 4.50 4.71
CA ASN A 292 3.92 3.15 5.06
C ASN A 292 4.69 2.68 6.30
N TRP A 293 4.00 2.07 7.27
CA TRP A 293 4.65 1.62 8.49
C TRP A 293 5.82 0.65 8.20
N TYR A 294 5.68 -0.24 7.22
CA TYR A 294 6.71 -1.20 6.82
C TYR A 294 7.90 -0.60 6.06
N GLU A 295 7.80 0.67 5.63
CA GLU A 295 8.89 1.46 5.05
C GLU A 295 9.48 2.45 6.09
N ALA A 296 8.82 2.59 7.24
CA ALA A 296 9.13 3.59 8.25
C ALA A 296 10.34 3.16 9.10
N GLN A 297 11.52 3.49 8.62
CA GLN A 297 12.78 3.29 9.33
C GLN A 297 13.73 4.45 9.11
N ASN A 298 14.54 4.75 10.10
CA ASN A 298 15.59 5.76 10.00
C ASN A 298 16.72 5.49 10.99
N THR A 299 17.90 5.95 10.64
CA THR A 299 19.08 5.88 11.51
C THR A 299 19.80 7.21 11.49
N MET A 300 20.14 7.74 12.67
CA MET A 300 20.93 8.96 12.80
C MET A 300 21.87 8.92 13.99
N GLU A 301 22.86 9.78 13.98
CA GLU A 301 23.78 9.98 15.10
C GLU A 301 23.62 11.39 15.67
N PHE A 302 23.70 11.49 16.99
CA PHE A 302 23.64 12.75 17.70
C PHE A 302 24.51 12.72 18.97
N TYR A 303 24.77 13.88 19.54
CA TYR A 303 25.47 14.00 20.80
C TYR A 303 24.47 14.23 21.93
N LEU A 304 24.50 13.36 22.94
CA LEU A 304 23.84 13.62 24.22
C LEU A 304 24.78 14.49 25.04
N LEU A 305 24.39 15.74 25.33
CA LEU A 305 25.25 16.70 25.98
C LEU A 305 25.13 16.65 27.51
N GLU A 306 23.92 16.42 28.00
CA GLU A 306 23.57 16.43 29.43
C GLU A 306 22.58 15.31 29.75
N GLY A 307 22.65 14.79 30.97
CA GLY A 307 21.75 13.76 31.47
C GLY A 307 21.95 12.39 30.85
N ARG A 308 20.91 11.57 30.90
CA ARG A 308 20.91 10.19 30.39
C ARG A 308 19.68 9.87 29.52
N ALA A 309 18.73 10.82 29.44
CA ALA A 309 17.46 10.58 28.78
C ALA A 309 17.50 11.03 27.33
N VAL A 310 16.93 10.21 26.46
CA VAL A 310 16.60 10.56 25.07
C VAL A 310 15.08 10.75 24.98
N GLU A 311 14.64 11.91 24.52
CA GLU A 311 13.24 12.27 24.44
C GLU A 311 12.76 12.23 22.99
N ILE A 312 11.76 11.38 22.73
CA ILE A 312 11.13 11.24 21.43
C ILE A 312 9.77 11.93 21.47
N LEU A 313 9.60 12.92 20.61
CA LEU A 313 8.36 13.64 20.44
C LEU A 313 7.49 12.93 19.40
N ILE A 314 6.28 12.55 19.80
CA ILE A 314 5.29 11.89 18.97
C ILE A 314 4.11 12.85 18.79
N THR A 315 3.86 13.29 17.54
CA THR A 315 2.81 14.25 17.22
C THR A 315 1.82 13.65 16.25
N SER A 316 0.61 13.37 16.75
CA SER A 316 -0.45 12.76 15.94
C SER A 316 -1.08 13.76 14.96
N LEU A 317 -1.24 13.36 13.68
CA LEU A 317 -2.02 14.10 12.69
C LEU A 317 -3.54 13.85 12.81
N THR A 318 -3.96 12.90 13.66
CA THR A 318 -5.38 12.59 13.89
C THR A 318 -6.01 13.40 15.03
N GLY A 319 -5.31 14.42 15.54
CA GLY A 319 -5.83 15.33 16.56
C GLY A 319 -5.70 14.85 18.02
N LYS A 320 -5.01 13.73 18.27
CA LYS A 320 -4.78 13.20 19.63
C LYS A 320 -3.71 13.99 20.43
N GLY A 321 -3.18 15.07 19.85
CA GLY A 321 -2.15 15.90 20.47
C GLY A 321 -0.73 15.36 20.32
N SER A 322 0.19 15.93 21.12
CA SER A 322 1.60 15.52 21.15
C SER A 322 1.95 14.92 22.50
N ARG A 323 2.81 13.91 22.50
CA ARG A 323 3.38 13.33 23.73
C ARG A 323 4.87 13.11 23.59
N ILE A 324 5.55 13.01 24.72
CA ILE A 324 6.98 12.73 24.79
C ILE A 324 7.16 11.34 25.40
N ALA A 325 7.83 10.46 24.66
CA ALA A 325 8.36 9.20 25.19
C ALA A 325 9.81 9.45 25.65
N ARG A 326 10.10 9.03 26.86
CA ARG A 326 11.42 9.25 27.48
C ARG A 326 12.11 7.92 27.68
N ILE A 327 13.22 7.73 26.99
CA ILE A 327 14.10 6.55 27.11
C ILE A 327 15.27 6.91 28.01
N VAL A 328 15.46 6.12 29.06
CA VAL A 328 16.59 6.28 29.98
C VAL A 328 17.46 5.02 29.90
N PRO A 329 18.50 5.00 29.05
CA PRO A 329 19.36 3.83 28.91
C PRO A 329 19.98 3.44 30.25
N GLU A 330 19.81 2.19 30.66
CA GLU A 330 20.43 1.64 31.86
C GLU A 330 21.95 1.65 31.70
N GLU A 331 22.67 1.91 32.79
CA GLU A 331 24.12 1.96 32.85
C GLU A 331 24.82 3.02 31.96
N LEU A 332 24.07 3.82 31.23
CA LEU A 332 24.64 4.95 30.50
C LEU A 332 25.21 5.98 31.50
N GLN A 333 26.52 6.19 31.45
CA GLN A 333 27.19 7.15 32.32
C GLN A 333 26.83 8.58 31.91
N GLU A 334 26.64 9.48 32.88
CA GLU A 334 26.47 10.91 32.62
C GLU A 334 27.69 11.50 31.92
N GLY A 335 27.45 12.52 31.10
CA GLY A 335 28.46 13.21 30.34
C GLY A 335 28.24 13.12 28.84
N ILE A 336 29.05 13.87 28.10
CA ILE A 336 28.92 13.92 26.63
C ILE A 336 29.23 12.57 26.03
N THR A 337 28.30 12.05 25.23
CA THR A 337 28.53 10.90 24.41
C THR A 337 27.82 11.03 23.05
N ARG A 338 28.33 10.35 22.03
CA ARG A 338 27.67 10.20 20.76
C ARG A 338 26.81 8.93 20.81
N LEU A 339 25.56 9.06 20.47
CA LEU A 339 24.62 7.96 20.36
C LEU A 339 24.19 7.83 18.89
N ARG A 340 23.99 6.58 18.46
CA ARG A 340 23.27 6.25 17.26
C ARG A 340 21.87 5.84 17.68
N ILE A 341 20.86 6.43 17.06
CA ILE A 341 19.47 6.01 17.18
C ILE A 341 19.04 5.38 15.88
N GLN A 342 18.47 4.20 15.99
CA GLN A 342 17.72 3.55 14.91
C GLN A 342 16.27 3.44 15.34
N VAL A 343 15.37 3.85 14.49
CA VAL A 343 13.93 3.74 14.68
C VAL A 343 13.31 2.96 13.54
N GLU A 344 12.38 2.07 13.86
CA GLU A 344 11.72 1.20 12.91
C GLU A 344 10.31 0.86 13.42
N MET A 345 9.29 0.94 12.56
CA MET A 345 7.97 0.43 12.91
C MET A 345 7.94 -1.09 12.79
N LYS A 346 7.42 -1.76 13.81
CA LYS A 346 7.19 -3.22 13.79
C LYS A 346 5.84 -3.59 13.20
N ASP A 347 4.86 -2.73 13.44
CA ASP A 347 3.51 -2.80 12.91
C ASP A 347 2.93 -1.37 12.87
N GLU A 348 1.62 -1.22 12.65
CA GLU A 348 0.96 0.09 12.53
C GLU A 348 1.02 0.93 13.81
N THR A 349 1.31 0.33 14.97
CA THR A 349 1.20 0.94 16.30
C THR A 349 2.44 0.86 17.16
N HIS A 350 3.40 -0.01 16.82
CA HIS A 350 4.59 -0.24 17.65
C HIS A 350 5.85 0.26 16.95
N LEU A 351 6.49 1.23 17.61
CA LEU A 351 7.80 1.77 17.23
C LEU A 351 8.90 1.09 18.03
N GLN A 352 9.83 0.44 17.36
CA GLN A 352 11.08 -0.01 17.98
C GLN A 352 12.12 1.09 17.90
N VAL A 353 12.79 1.35 19.02
CA VAL A 353 13.91 2.29 19.12
C VAL A 353 15.11 1.55 19.64
N GLU A 354 16.23 1.64 18.92
CA GLU A 354 17.52 1.11 19.34
C GLU A 354 18.49 2.27 19.52
N LEU A 355 19.19 2.32 20.67
CA LEU A 355 20.21 3.29 20.97
C LEU A 355 21.54 2.57 21.13
N GLU A 356 22.61 3.01 20.45
CA GLU A 356 23.96 2.48 20.57
C GLU A 356 24.91 3.57 21.09
N ASP A 357 25.74 3.25 22.12
CA ASP A 357 26.77 4.16 22.61
C ASP A 357 28.03 4.10 21.73
N LEU A 358 28.33 5.20 21.07
CA LEU A 358 29.50 5.37 20.20
C LEU A 358 30.65 6.14 20.89
N GLY A 359 30.46 6.48 22.19
CA GLY A 359 31.45 7.19 22.97
C GLY A 359 31.72 8.63 22.51
N PHE A 360 32.85 9.19 22.91
CA PHE A 360 33.25 10.55 22.54
C PHE A 360 34.76 10.61 22.22
N GLY A 361 35.18 9.84 21.22
CA GLY A 361 36.56 9.77 20.80
C GLY A 361 37.51 9.33 21.92
N SER A 362 38.62 10.03 22.13
CA SER A 362 39.59 9.77 23.20
C SER A 362 39.12 10.15 24.61
N PHE A 363 38.05 10.95 24.71
CA PHE A 363 37.50 11.41 25.98
C PHE A 363 36.59 10.40 26.66
N ARG A 364 35.91 9.56 25.85
CA ARG A 364 35.02 8.50 26.32
C ARG A 364 35.03 7.35 25.32
N THR A 365 35.52 6.21 25.80
CA THR A 365 35.53 4.97 24.97
C THR A 365 34.10 4.54 24.67
N ALA A 366 33.82 4.18 23.42
CA ALA A 366 32.56 3.58 23.03
C ALA A 366 32.36 2.23 23.75
N THR A 367 31.21 2.03 24.32
CA THR A 367 30.83 0.73 24.90
C THR A 367 30.18 -0.17 23.87
N HIS A 368 29.63 0.39 22.80
CA HIS A 368 28.81 -0.29 21.80
C HIS A 368 27.64 -1.06 22.41
N HIS A 369 27.24 -0.68 23.63
CA HIS A 369 26.04 -1.24 24.23
C HIS A 369 24.81 -0.75 23.46
N ILE A 370 23.86 -1.68 23.20
CA ILE A 370 22.62 -1.40 22.47
C ILE A 370 21.46 -1.59 23.44
N TRP A 371 20.68 -0.51 23.61
CA TRP A 371 19.42 -0.53 24.36
C TRP A 371 18.26 -0.56 23.36
N LYS A 372 17.28 -1.38 23.65
CA LYS A 372 16.08 -1.54 22.82
C LYS A 372 14.85 -1.20 23.64
N GLU A 373 14.03 -0.34 23.09
CA GLU A 373 12.76 0.06 23.68
C GLU A 373 11.66 -0.05 22.63
N GLU A 374 10.47 -0.43 23.08
CA GLU A 374 9.27 -0.47 22.25
C GLU A 374 8.28 0.60 22.74
N ILE A 375 7.77 1.39 21.84
CA ILE A 375 6.86 2.51 22.13
C ILE A 375 5.56 2.28 21.33
N GLU A 376 4.45 2.13 22.04
CA GLU A 376 3.12 2.13 21.44
C GLU A 376 2.76 3.57 21.01
N LEU A 377 2.26 3.78 19.76
CA LEU A 377 1.97 5.11 19.16
C LEU A 377 0.54 5.59 19.40
#